data_b15dd0f94d08b62e7dad0754d75ec780
#
_entry.id   b15dd0f94d08b62e7dad0754d75ec780
#
_cell.length_a   1.000
_cell.length_b   1.000
_cell.length_c   1.000
_cell.angle_alpha   90.00
_cell.angle_beta   90.00
_cell.angle_gamma   90.00
#
_symmetry.space_group_name_H-M   'P 1'
#
loop_
_entity.id
_entity.type
_entity.pdbx_description
1 polymer ?
#
loop_
_entity_poly.entity_id
_entity_poly.type
_entity_poly.pdbx_seq_one_letter_code
_entity_poly.pdbx_strand_id
1 'polypeptide(L)'
;MLEKLLLDPEFYRDEIVGARVSSPIDYLVGACRRLGADVRGELIVRGAGLLGMSLFEPPNVKGWNEGPAWITTATLMNRANLAGVLLGTIGAGEMLVDPLDDMELTEEEMASMGPEFPLDEAMMGDGEMMTASAEVEKEKKSRNQGNLMAKVARAIGSGGHHPRISLGARLFRSGASSDREIVEFMCSSLLAIDAPLETRRMLVAALRTDREAQGIEPGALVKKTMAAEQVLRRLAHLILSLPEAQLG
;
A
#
# COMPACT_ATOMS: atom_id res chain seq x y z
N MET A 1 16.97 31.77 -4.20
CA MET A 1 16.38 30.80 -5.14
C MET A 1 15.22 30.05 -4.50
N LEU A 2 15.39 29.34 -3.38
CA LEU A 2 14.32 28.62 -2.68
C LEU A 2 13.15 29.52 -2.24
N GLU A 3 13.45 30.70 -1.69
CA GLU A 3 12.43 31.65 -1.27
C GLU A 3 11.54 32.09 -2.45
N LYS A 4 12.13 32.38 -3.61
CA LYS A 4 11.37 32.72 -4.82
C LYS A 4 10.48 31.58 -5.29
N LEU A 5 10.97 30.32 -5.22
CA LEU A 5 10.20 29.14 -5.59
C LEU A 5 9.02 28.92 -4.62
N LEU A 6 9.27 29.02 -3.31
CA LEU A 6 8.23 28.79 -2.29
C LEU A 6 7.19 29.92 -2.20
N LEU A 7 7.51 31.11 -2.70
CA LEU A 7 6.57 32.24 -2.77
C LEU A 7 5.85 32.32 -4.12
N ASP A 8 6.21 31.48 -5.08
CA ASP A 8 5.57 31.47 -6.40
C ASP A 8 4.19 30.81 -6.32
N PRO A 9 3.09 31.49 -6.70
CA PRO A 9 1.76 30.90 -6.71
C PRO A 9 1.65 29.65 -7.58
N GLU A 10 2.47 29.52 -8.63
CA GLU A 10 2.53 28.36 -9.50
C GLU A 10 2.93 27.09 -8.76
N PHE A 11 3.72 27.20 -7.67
CA PHE A 11 4.14 26.08 -6.84
C PHE A 11 3.00 25.43 -6.06
N TYR A 12 1.91 26.16 -5.84
CA TYR A 12 0.74 25.75 -5.06
C TYR A 12 -0.50 25.47 -5.91
N ARG A 13 -0.33 25.26 -7.20
CA ARG A 13 -1.45 24.91 -8.07
C ARG A 13 -2.02 23.54 -7.71
N ASP A 14 -3.33 23.39 -7.85
CA ASP A 14 -4.03 22.13 -7.59
C ASP A 14 -3.52 20.97 -8.46
N GLU A 15 -3.05 21.27 -9.69
CA GLU A 15 -2.49 20.27 -10.59
C GLU A 15 -1.15 19.69 -10.11
N ILE A 16 -0.46 20.37 -9.20
CA ILE A 16 0.80 19.90 -8.61
C ILE A 16 0.55 19.02 -7.41
N VAL A 17 -0.55 19.26 -6.69
CA VAL A 17 -0.93 18.44 -5.52
C VAL A 17 -1.33 17.05 -5.99
N GLY A 18 -0.64 16.03 -5.48
CA GLY A 18 -0.87 14.65 -5.88
C GLY A 18 -0.39 14.29 -7.29
N ALA A 19 0.45 15.12 -7.92
CA ALA A 19 1.01 14.84 -9.24
C ALA A 19 2.11 13.77 -9.20
N ARG A 20 2.67 13.47 -8.03
CA ARG A 20 3.77 12.53 -7.86
C ARG A 20 3.28 11.22 -7.22
N VAL A 21 3.71 10.10 -7.78
CA VAL A 21 3.57 8.81 -7.12
C VAL A 21 4.49 8.77 -5.89
N SER A 22 3.93 8.49 -4.74
CA SER A 22 4.68 8.36 -3.49
C SER A 22 5.70 7.24 -3.56
N SER A 23 6.96 7.52 -3.20
CA SER A 23 7.95 6.46 -3.04
C SER A 23 7.51 5.46 -1.95
N PRO A 24 8.06 4.26 -1.91
CA PRO A 24 7.75 3.28 -0.85
C PRO A 24 7.85 3.84 0.56
N ILE A 25 8.89 4.61 0.83
CA ILE A 25 9.09 5.20 2.16
C ILE A 25 8.12 6.35 2.44
N ASP A 26 7.84 7.21 1.43
CA ASP A 26 6.86 8.29 1.56
C ASP A 26 5.46 7.72 1.84
N TYR A 27 5.08 6.65 1.15
CA TYR A 27 3.81 5.96 1.38
C TYR A 27 3.70 5.42 2.81
N LEU A 28 4.68 4.63 3.26
CA LEU A 28 4.63 3.98 4.58
C LEU A 28 4.73 4.98 5.73
N VAL A 29 5.69 5.90 5.68
CA VAL A 29 5.87 6.91 6.72
C VAL A 29 4.71 7.91 6.69
N GLY A 30 4.25 8.29 5.49
CA GLY A 30 3.07 9.12 5.31
C GLY A 30 1.82 8.50 5.93
N ALA A 31 1.55 7.23 5.65
CA ALA A 31 0.45 6.49 6.25
C ALA A 31 0.56 6.45 7.79
N CYS A 32 1.73 6.13 8.35
CA CYS A 32 1.95 6.13 9.79
C CYS A 32 1.67 7.50 10.42
N ARG A 33 2.17 8.58 9.82
CA ARG A 33 1.97 9.95 10.31
C ARG A 33 0.49 10.38 10.24
N ARG A 34 -0.17 10.10 9.12
CA ARG A 34 -1.59 10.42 8.91
C ARG A 34 -2.50 9.63 9.86
N LEU A 35 -2.16 8.37 10.14
CA LEU A 35 -2.85 7.52 11.11
C LEU A 35 -2.53 7.88 12.56
N GLY A 36 -1.43 8.58 12.83
CA GLY A 36 -0.87 8.74 14.18
C GLY A 36 -0.43 7.39 14.77
N ALA A 37 0.06 6.49 13.90
CA ALA A 37 0.46 5.15 14.28
C ALA A 37 1.88 5.16 14.86
N ASP A 38 2.03 4.57 16.06
CA ASP A 38 3.34 4.27 16.63
C ASP A 38 3.78 2.89 16.16
N VAL A 39 4.74 2.85 15.22
CA VAL A 39 5.18 1.62 14.56
C VAL A 39 6.69 1.45 14.73
N ARG A 40 7.12 0.22 14.88
CA ARG A 40 8.57 -0.07 14.90
C ARG A 40 9.21 0.29 13.57
N GLY A 41 10.34 1.01 13.62
CA GLY A 41 11.09 1.39 12.40
C GLY A 41 11.48 0.19 11.52
N GLU A 42 11.72 -0.97 12.12
CA GLU A 42 12.01 -2.21 11.40
C GLU A 42 10.88 -2.62 10.42
N LEU A 43 9.61 -2.42 10.80
CA LEU A 43 8.47 -2.69 9.92
C LEU A 43 8.50 -1.76 8.69
N ILE A 44 8.81 -0.48 8.89
CA ILE A 44 8.91 0.50 7.82
C ILE A 44 10.04 0.14 6.86
N VAL A 45 11.24 -0.17 7.38
CA VAL A 45 12.40 -0.52 6.56
C VAL A 45 12.15 -1.78 5.75
N ARG A 46 11.62 -2.84 6.38
CA ARG A 46 11.29 -4.09 5.69
C ARG A 46 10.14 -3.92 4.71
N GLY A 47 9.11 -3.15 5.08
CA GLY A 47 8.00 -2.81 4.20
C GLY A 47 8.46 -2.04 2.96
N ALA A 48 9.35 -1.06 3.10
CA ALA A 48 9.95 -0.34 1.98
C ALA A 48 10.73 -1.28 1.05
N GLY A 49 11.49 -2.23 1.63
CA GLY A 49 12.17 -3.28 0.87
C GLY A 49 11.24 -4.16 0.03
N LEU A 50 10.07 -4.54 0.58
CA LEU A 50 9.02 -5.28 -0.15
C LEU A 50 8.44 -4.48 -1.32
N LEU A 51 8.42 -3.16 -1.21
CA LEU A 51 7.98 -2.26 -2.25
C LEU A 51 9.10 -1.88 -3.24
N GLY A 52 10.28 -2.51 -3.12
CA GLY A 52 11.40 -2.31 -4.02
C GLY A 52 12.38 -1.19 -3.63
N MET A 53 12.29 -0.66 -2.40
CA MET A 53 13.18 0.40 -1.92
C MET A 53 13.97 -0.05 -0.69
N SER A 54 15.20 -0.54 -0.89
CA SER A 54 16.15 -0.75 0.22
C SER A 54 16.78 0.58 0.59
N LEU A 55 16.57 1.04 1.83
CA LEU A 55 17.14 2.30 2.30
C LEU A 55 18.67 2.23 2.31
N PHE A 56 19.32 3.27 1.80
CA PHE A 56 20.77 3.42 1.66
C PHE A 56 21.44 2.44 0.68
N GLU A 57 20.67 1.58 0.01
CA GLU A 57 21.17 0.62 -0.99
C GLU A 57 20.47 0.85 -2.34
N PRO A 58 20.82 1.92 -3.09
CA PRO A 58 20.25 2.16 -4.40
C PRO A 58 20.64 1.03 -5.36
N PRO A 59 19.73 0.61 -6.29
CA PRO A 59 19.96 -0.53 -7.17
C PRO A 59 21.10 -0.28 -8.19
N ASN A 60 21.43 0.97 -8.46
CA ASN A 60 22.50 1.37 -9.37
C ASN A 60 22.95 2.82 -9.11
N VAL A 61 23.93 3.29 -9.88
CA VAL A 61 24.51 4.65 -9.76
C VAL A 61 23.52 5.79 -10.07
N LYS A 62 22.37 5.49 -10.72
CA LYS A 62 21.31 6.48 -10.96
C LYS A 62 20.40 6.68 -9.74
N GLY A 63 20.51 5.81 -8.73
CA GLY A 63 19.63 5.84 -7.57
C GLY A 63 18.43 4.90 -7.71
N TRP A 64 17.36 5.21 -6.98
CA TRP A 64 16.10 4.48 -7.02
C TRP A 64 15.22 4.93 -8.20
N ASN A 65 14.26 4.10 -8.54
CA ASN A 65 13.22 4.46 -9.49
C ASN A 65 12.41 5.66 -9.00
N GLU A 66 11.72 6.32 -9.93
CA GLU A 66 10.89 7.50 -9.65
C GLU A 66 9.51 7.37 -10.30
N GLY A 67 8.56 8.10 -9.74
CA GLY A 67 7.22 8.24 -10.29
C GLY A 67 6.49 6.91 -10.50
N PRO A 68 5.87 6.70 -11.69
CA PRO A 68 5.07 5.50 -11.97
C PRO A 68 5.83 4.18 -11.88
N ALA A 69 7.16 4.19 -11.98
CA ALA A 69 7.97 2.97 -11.86
C ALA A 69 7.87 2.31 -10.47
N TRP A 70 7.37 3.02 -9.46
CA TRP A 70 7.05 2.45 -8.16
C TRP A 70 5.75 1.63 -8.12
N ILE A 71 4.91 1.71 -9.17
CA ILE A 71 3.61 1.05 -9.22
C ILE A 71 3.66 -0.07 -10.25
N THR A 72 3.72 -1.29 -9.74
CA THR A 72 3.50 -2.54 -10.48
C THR A 72 2.33 -3.26 -9.81
N THR A 73 1.77 -4.28 -10.44
CA THR A 73 0.72 -5.11 -9.83
C THR A 73 1.15 -5.64 -8.46
N ALA A 74 2.35 -6.20 -8.38
CA ALA A 74 2.90 -6.74 -7.13
C ALA A 74 3.10 -5.66 -6.06
N THR A 75 3.68 -4.51 -6.41
CA THR A 75 3.90 -3.44 -5.43
C THR A 75 2.61 -2.78 -4.99
N LEU A 76 1.59 -2.69 -5.85
CA LEU A 76 0.28 -2.17 -5.48
C LEU A 76 -0.43 -3.09 -4.49
N MET A 77 -0.43 -4.40 -4.74
CA MET A 77 -0.95 -5.39 -3.78
C MET A 77 -0.20 -5.33 -2.45
N ASN A 78 1.14 -5.28 -2.49
CA ASN A 78 1.95 -5.18 -1.29
C ASN A 78 1.69 -3.89 -0.51
N ARG A 79 1.40 -2.75 -1.17
CA ARG A 79 1.01 -1.51 -0.50
C ARG A 79 -0.31 -1.68 0.25
N ALA A 80 -1.33 -2.27 -0.38
CA ALA A 80 -2.60 -2.55 0.27
C ALA A 80 -2.42 -3.51 1.46
N ASN A 81 -1.68 -4.61 1.29
CA ASN A 81 -1.40 -5.55 2.36
C ASN A 81 -0.64 -4.92 3.53
N LEU A 82 0.38 -4.10 3.26
CA LEU A 82 1.12 -3.37 4.29
C LEU A 82 0.23 -2.37 5.03
N ALA A 83 -0.68 -1.67 4.34
CA ALA A 83 -1.67 -0.82 4.98
C ALA A 83 -2.58 -1.63 5.92
N GLY A 84 -3.02 -2.82 5.49
CA GLY A 84 -3.80 -3.74 6.32
C GLY A 84 -3.05 -4.19 7.58
N VAL A 85 -1.77 -4.51 7.43
CA VAL A 85 -0.89 -4.85 8.56
C VAL A 85 -0.70 -3.67 9.51
N LEU A 86 -0.44 -2.46 8.99
CA LEU A 86 -0.33 -1.24 9.78
C LEU A 86 -1.60 -0.96 10.59
N LEU A 87 -2.75 -1.28 10.05
CA LEU A 87 -4.05 -1.08 10.68
C LEU A 87 -4.49 -2.29 11.54
N GLY A 88 -3.80 -3.42 11.44
CA GLY A 88 -4.18 -4.66 12.10
C GLY A 88 -5.49 -5.25 11.56
N THR A 89 -5.84 -4.98 10.30
CA THR A 89 -6.99 -5.55 9.60
C THR A 89 -6.64 -6.85 8.86
N ILE A 90 -5.36 -7.03 8.55
CA ILE A 90 -4.78 -8.24 7.98
C ILE A 90 -3.79 -8.82 8.99
N GLY A 91 -3.88 -10.11 9.28
CA GLY A 91 -2.91 -10.82 10.09
C GLY A 91 -1.59 -10.97 9.32
N ALA A 92 -0.47 -10.91 10.04
CA ALA A 92 0.83 -11.09 9.43
C ALA A 92 0.99 -12.47 8.75
N GLY A 93 0.20 -13.46 9.14
CA GLY A 93 0.16 -14.79 8.52
C GLY A 93 -0.61 -14.82 7.19
N GLU A 94 -1.64 -13.99 7.05
CA GLU A 94 -2.44 -13.90 5.82
C GLU A 94 -1.68 -13.21 4.68
N MET A 95 -0.66 -12.44 5.01
CA MET A 95 0.26 -11.82 4.04
C MET A 95 1.20 -12.82 3.36
N LEU A 96 1.28 -14.05 3.90
CA LEU A 96 2.16 -15.11 3.41
C LEU A 96 1.52 -15.99 2.34
N VAL A 97 0.26 -15.79 2.01
CA VAL A 97 -0.36 -16.46 0.88
C VAL A 97 0.24 -15.83 -0.37
N ASP A 98 1.18 -16.55 -0.97
CA ASP A 98 1.66 -16.23 -2.31
C ASP A 98 0.45 -16.36 -3.23
N PRO A 99 0.01 -15.28 -3.91
CA PRO A 99 -1.11 -15.39 -4.83
C PRO A 99 -0.86 -16.37 -5.98
N LEU A 100 0.39 -16.83 -6.12
CA LEU A 100 0.82 -17.81 -7.12
C LEU A 100 0.78 -19.26 -6.57
N ASP A 101 0.74 -19.47 -5.25
CA ASP A 101 0.64 -20.81 -4.67
C ASP A 101 -0.77 -21.44 -4.84
N ASP A 102 -1.81 -20.61 -5.01
CA ASP A 102 -3.19 -21.06 -5.29
C ASP A 102 -3.51 -21.16 -6.80
N MET A 103 -2.63 -20.69 -7.67
CA MET A 103 -2.69 -20.93 -9.10
C MET A 103 -1.84 -22.15 -9.46
N GLU A 104 -2.35 -23.35 -9.25
CA GLU A 104 -1.92 -24.51 -10.03
C GLU A 104 -2.29 -24.23 -11.50
N LEU A 105 -1.45 -23.44 -12.18
CA LEU A 105 -1.50 -23.35 -13.63
C LEU A 105 -1.17 -24.74 -14.16
N THR A 106 -2.15 -25.37 -14.79
CA THR A 106 -1.93 -26.63 -15.49
C THR A 106 -0.87 -26.42 -16.58
N GLU A 107 -0.10 -27.48 -16.90
CA GLU A 107 0.92 -27.43 -17.95
C GLU A 107 0.35 -26.93 -19.29
N GLU A 108 -0.96 -27.11 -19.56
CA GLU A 108 -1.68 -26.63 -20.73
C GLU A 108 -1.89 -25.11 -20.69
N GLU A 109 -2.15 -24.51 -19.53
CA GLU A 109 -2.29 -23.05 -19.36
C GLU A 109 -0.94 -22.33 -19.48
N MET A 110 0.14 -22.93 -18.97
CA MET A 110 1.50 -22.40 -19.17
C MET A 110 1.94 -22.48 -20.62
N ALA A 111 1.56 -23.52 -21.36
CA ALA A 111 1.86 -23.67 -22.78
C ALA A 111 1.06 -22.68 -23.66
N SER A 112 -0.11 -22.22 -23.20
CA SER A 112 -0.96 -21.26 -23.94
C SER A 112 -0.49 -19.81 -23.78
N MET A 113 0.33 -19.50 -22.78
CA MET A 113 0.95 -18.18 -22.57
C MET A 113 2.31 -18.10 -23.33
N GLY A 114 2.27 -18.42 -24.63
CA GLY A 114 3.42 -18.23 -25.52
C GLY A 114 3.88 -16.78 -25.57
N PRO A 115 5.15 -16.49 -25.90
CA PRO A 115 5.71 -15.15 -25.89
C PRO A 115 5.08 -14.30 -26.99
N GLU A 116 4.15 -13.42 -26.61
CA GLU A 116 3.61 -12.38 -27.49
C GLU A 116 4.61 -11.20 -27.61
N PHE A 117 5.82 -11.48 -28.08
CA PHE A 117 6.70 -10.43 -28.59
C PHE A 117 7.35 -10.91 -29.89
N PRO A 118 7.17 -10.21 -31.01
CA PRO A 118 7.93 -10.49 -32.22
C PRO A 118 9.41 -10.20 -31.94
N LEU A 119 10.22 -11.26 -31.88
CA LEU A 119 11.67 -11.15 -31.91
C LEU A 119 12.05 -10.83 -33.36
N ASP A 120 12.52 -9.61 -33.61
CA ASP A 120 13.25 -9.30 -34.85
C ASP A 120 14.47 -10.21 -34.97
N GLU A 121 14.51 -10.99 -36.03
CA GLU A 121 15.55 -11.97 -36.41
C GLU A 121 16.89 -11.34 -36.79
N ALA A 122 17.44 -10.44 -36.01
CA ALA A 122 18.71 -9.82 -36.34
C ALA A 122 19.66 -9.68 -35.16
N MET A 123 19.97 -10.77 -34.45
CA MET A 123 21.22 -10.94 -33.68
C MET A 123 21.38 -12.40 -33.22
N MET A 124 21.78 -13.27 -34.15
CA MET A 124 22.40 -14.54 -33.81
C MET A 124 23.85 -14.28 -33.38
N GLY A 125 24.12 -14.43 -32.09
CA GLY A 125 25.47 -14.42 -31.53
C GLY A 125 25.41 -14.92 -30.09
N ASP A 126 25.93 -16.15 -29.85
CA ASP A 126 26.29 -16.75 -28.55
C ASP A 126 25.31 -16.60 -27.37
N GLY A 127 24.07 -17.11 -27.52
CA GLY A 127 22.96 -16.92 -26.55
C GLY A 127 22.80 -17.97 -25.46
N GLU A 128 23.51 -19.09 -25.42
CA GLU A 128 23.24 -20.17 -24.48
C GLU A 128 23.76 -19.94 -23.05
N MET A 129 24.66 -18.99 -22.82
CA MET A 129 25.23 -18.72 -21.50
C MET A 129 24.52 -17.61 -20.71
N MET A 130 23.70 -16.76 -21.37
CA MET A 130 22.99 -15.65 -20.74
C MET A 130 21.58 -16.03 -20.19
N THR A 131 20.94 -17.05 -20.74
CA THR A 131 19.61 -17.47 -20.31
C THR A 131 19.63 -18.16 -18.93
N ALA A 132 20.61 -19.02 -18.69
CA ALA A 132 20.79 -19.72 -17.41
C ALA A 132 21.10 -18.76 -16.25
N SER A 133 21.85 -17.68 -16.50
CA SER A 133 22.13 -16.67 -15.47
C SER A 133 20.92 -15.79 -15.15
N ALA A 134 20.08 -15.46 -16.13
CA ALA A 134 18.86 -14.67 -15.93
C ALA A 134 17.76 -15.46 -15.17
N GLU A 135 17.64 -16.76 -15.42
CA GLU A 135 16.71 -17.63 -14.69
C GLU A 135 17.15 -17.85 -13.24
N VAL A 136 18.44 -18.08 -13.01
CA VAL A 136 19.00 -18.19 -11.65
C VAL A 136 18.90 -16.87 -10.89
N GLU A 137 18.99 -15.72 -11.56
CA GLU A 137 18.76 -14.42 -10.92
C GLU A 137 17.28 -14.17 -10.60
N LYS A 138 16.34 -14.59 -11.48
CA LYS A 138 14.91 -14.55 -11.24
C LYS A 138 14.51 -15.46 -10.06
N GLU A 139 15.02 -16.69 -10.01
CA GLU A 139 14.79 -17.61 -8.89
C GLU A 139 15.37 -17.09 -7.57
N LYS A 140 16.58 -16.54 -7.58
CA LYS A 140 17.18 -15.90 -6.40
C LYS A 140 16.37 -14.68 -5.94
N LYS A 141 15.81 -13.90 -6.87
CA LYS A 141 15.00 -12.71 -6.57
C LYS A 141 13.64 -13.09 -5.99
N SER A 142 12.97 -14.12 -6.54
CA SER A 142 11.72 -14.69 -6.03
C SER A 142 11.92 -15.31 -4.63
N ARG A 143 12.97 -16.12 -4.46
CA ARG A 143 13.31 -16.73 -3.16
C ARG A 143 13.70 -15.72 -2.09
N ASN A 144 14.33 -14.61 -2.48
CA ASN A 144 14.63 -13.49 -1.57
C ASN A 144 13.38 -12.70 -1.18
N GLN A 145 12.43 -12.54 -2.10
CA GLN A 145 11.13 -11.88 -1.80
C GLN A 145 10.28 -12.72 -0.83
N GLY A 146 10.15 -14.02 -1.06
CA GLY A 146 9.45 -14.92 -0.14
C GLY A 146 10.09 -14.95 1.26
N ASN A 147 11.43 -14.95 1.33
CA ASN A 147 12.17 -14.85 2.59
C ASN A 147 11.98 -13.49 3.28
N LEU A 148 11.82 -12.40 2.52
CA LEU A 148 11.57 -11.06 3.06
C LEU A 148 10.16 -10.93 3.61
N MET A 149 9.15 -11.47 2.91
CA MET A 149 7.76 -11.57 3.37
C MET A 149 7.67 -12.36 4.68
N ALA A 150 8.31 -13.53 4.75
CA ALA A 150 8.38 -14.32 5.97
C ALA A 150 9.07 -13.60 7.14
N LYS A 151 10.09 -12.79 6.86
CA LYS A 151 10.76 -11.95 7.86
C LYS A 151 9.88 -10.81 8.35
N VAL A 152 9.13 -10.15 7.44
CA VAL A 152 8.15 -9.11 7.80
C VAL A 152 7.05 -9.71 8.67
N ALA A 153 6.48 -10.83 8.27
CA ALA A 153 5.46 -11.54 9.04
C ALA A 153 5.95 -11.94 10.43
N ARG A 154 7.20 -12.44 10.56
CA ARG A 154 7.80 -12.75 11.87
C ARG A 154 8.04 -11.49 12.71
N ALA A 155 8.50 -10.40 12.12
CA ALA A 155 8.72 -9.14 12.84
C ALA A 155 7.41 -8.56 13.40
N ILE A 156 6.30 -8.78 12.70
CA ILE A 156 4.96 -8.37 13.13
C ILE A 156 4.38 -9.39 14.11
N GLY A 157 4.50 -10.71 13.81
CA GLY A 157 3.88 -11.78 14.58
C GLY A 157 4.59 -12.10 15.90
N SER A 158 5.92 -11.96 15.98
CA SER A 158 6.72 -12.32 17.17
C SER A 158 6.59 -11.35 18.35
N GLY A 159 5.86 -10.26 18.21
CA GLY A 159 5.77 -9.23 19.25
C GLY A 159 4.38 -8.78 19.66
N GLY A 160 3.28 -9.36 19.12
CA GLY A 160 1.93 -8.90 19.47
C GLY A 160 1.75 -7.38 19.29
N HIS A 161 2.52 -6.78 18.39
CA HIS A 161 2.53 -5.34 18.20
C HIS A 161 1.33 -4.94 17.36
N HIS A 162 0.22 -4.71 18.02
CA HIS A 162 -0.89 -3.98 17.43
C HIS A 162 -0.52 -2.49 17.47
N PRO A 163 -0.37 -1.83 16.30
CA PRO A 163 -0.09 -0.39 16.26
C PRO A 163 -1.12 0.36 17.13
N ARG A 164 -0.64 1.24 17.99
CA ARG A 164 -1.51 2.09 18.81
C ARG A 164 -2.12 3.16 17.94
N ILE A 165 -3.25 2.86 17.32
CA ILE A 165 -4.03 3.78 16.50
C ILE A 165 -5.37 3.96 17.19
N SER A 166 -5.81 5.20 17.35
CA SER A 166 -7.12 5.52 17.91
C SER A 166 -7.90 6.42 16.96
N LEU A 167 -8.53 5.79 15.96
CA LEU A 167 -9.31 6.49 14.94
C LEU A 167 -10.59 7.06 15.55
N GLY A 168 -11.25 6.34 16.45
CA GLY A 168 -12.44 6.82 17.17
C GLY A 168 -12.18 8.09 17.97
N ALA A 169 -11.01 8.24 18.63
CA ALA A 169 -10.67 9.47 19.35
C ALA A 169 -10.41 10.65 18.40
N ARG A 170 -9.90 10.42 17.21
CA ARG A 170 -9.72 11.46 16.18
C ARG A 170 -11.07 11.88 15.61
N LEU A 171 -11.92 10.91 15.32
CA LEU A 171 -13.26 11.13 14.83
C LEU A 171 -14.10 11.92 15.85
N PHE A 172 -14.02 11.60 17.14
CA PHE A 172 -14.69 12.35 18.20
C PHE A 172 -14.30 13.83 18.20
N ARG A 173 -13.01 14.12 17.98
CA ARG A 173 -12.52 15.52 17.93
C ARG A 173 -12.96 16.27 16.69
N SER A 174 -13.24 15.59 15.58
CA SER A 174 -13.72 16.22 14.35
C SER A 174 -15.19 16.59 14.39
N GLY A 175 -15.98 15.98 15.32
CA GLY A 175 -17.40 16.17 15.40
C GLY A 175 -18.23 15.41 14.36
N ALA A 176 -17.57 14.61 13.48
CA ALA A 176 -18.26 13.83 12.47
C ALA A 176 -19.10 12.73 13.11
N SER A 177 -20.38 12.63 12.74
CA SER A 177 -21.37 11.73 13.36
C SER A 177 -22.11 10.86 12.35
N SER A 178 -22.30 11.33 11.12
CA SER A 178 -22.92 10.56 10.06
C SER A 178 -21.88 9.76 9.25
N ASP A 179 -22.31 8.66 8.63
CA ASP A 179 -21.45 7.81 7.79
C ASP A 179 -20.73 8.65 6.70
N ARG A 180 -21.43 9.63 6.13
CA ARG A 180 -20.87 10.53 5.12
C ARG A 180 -19.77 11.44 5.69
N GLU A 181 -20.05 12.11 6.81
CA GLU A 181 -19.06 12.99 7.47
C GLU A 181 -17.83 12.21 7.93
N ILE A 182 -18.01 10.97 8.39
CA ILE A 182 -16.93 10.07 8.79
C ILE A 182 -16.04 9.76 7.59
N VAL A 183 -16.61 9.39 6.43
CA VAL A 183 -15.86 9.11 5.21
C VAL A 183 -15.15 10.37 4.72
N GLU A 184 -15.82 11.52 4.69
CA GLU A 184 -15.21 12.79 4.29
C GLU A 184 -14.01 13.15 5.18
N PHE A 185 -14.17 13.06 6.49
CA PHE A 185 -13.08 13.28 7.44
C PHE A 185 -11.93 12.31 7.26
N MET A 186 -12.22 11.02 7.07
CA MET A 186 -11.18 10.01 6.89
C MET A 186 -10.43 10.21 5.56
N CYS A 187 -11.14 10.49 4.46
CA CYS A 187 -10.51 10.78 3.18
C CYS A 187 -9.61 12.02 3.27
N SER A 188 -10.11 13.14 3.79
CA SER A 188 -9.31 14.37 3.95
C SER A 188 -8.13 14.21 4.90
N SER A 189 -8.20 13.27 5.84
CA SER A 189 -7.09 12.99 6.77
C SER A 189 -6.04 12.06 6.21
N LEU A 190 -6.41 11.15 5.29
CA LEU A 190 -5.56 10.06 4.83
C LEU A 190 -5.07 10.24 3.38
N LEU A 191 -5.75 11.02 2.56
CA LEU A 191 -5.38 11.28 1.17
C LEU A 191 -4.73 12.65 1.03
N ALA A 192 -3.87 12.79 0.04
CA ALA A 192 -3.29 14.09 -0.35
C ALA A 192 -4.19 14.83 -1.34
N ILE A 193 -4.99 14.09 -2.10
CA ILE A 193 -5.95 14.60 -3.08
C ILE A 193 -7.37 14.11 -2.75
N ASP A 194 -8.34 14.83 -3.26
CA ASP A 194 -9.74 14.46 -3.09
C ASP A 194 -10.10 13.18 -3.85
N ALA A 195 -10.70 12.22 -3.15
CA ALA A 195 -11.27 11.05 -3.80
C ALA A 195 -12.50 11.44 -4.65
N PRO A 196 -12.70 10.83 -5.83
CA PRO A 196 -13.88 11.04 -6.65
C PRO A 196 -15.18 10.81 -5.90
N LEU A 197 -16.24 11.53 -6.28
CA LEU A 197 -17.54 11.43 -5.63
C LEU A 197 -18.07 9.99 -5.59
N GLU A 198 -17.86 9.24 -6.67
CA GLU A 198 -18.30 7.84 -6.77
C GLU A 198 -17.55 6.95 -5.79
N THR A 199 -16.23 7.11 -5.68
CA THR A 199 -15.39 6.42 -4.70
C THR A 199 -15.86 6.71 -3.27
N ARG A 200 -16.14 8.00 -2.96
CA ARG A 200 -16.69 8.36 -1.63
C ARG A 200 -18.04 7.71 -1.35
N ARG A 201 -18.93 7.61 -2.34
CA ARG A 201 -20.21 6.90 -2.21
C ARG A 201 -20.01 5.41 -1.92
N MET A 202 -19.08 4.75 -2.62
CA MET A 202 -18.75 3.35 -2.36
C MET A 202 -18.20 3.16 -0.94
N LEU A 203 -17.33 4.04 -0.48
CA LEU A 203 -16.79 4.00 0.89
C LEU A 203 -17.90 4.18 1.94
N VAL A 204 -18.86 5.07 1.72
CA VAL A 204 -20.03 5.25 2.60
C VAL A 204 -20.87 3.97 2.64
N ALA A 205 -21.11 3.33 1.50
CA ALA A 205 -21.84 2.08 1.43
C ALA A 205 -21.11 0.95 2.19
N ALA A 206 -19.79 0.83 1.97
CA ALA A 206 -18.95 -0.14 2.65
C ALA A 206 -18.94 0.07 4.17
N LEU A 207 -18.75 1.33 4.63
CA LEU A 207 -18.81 1.67 6.04
C LEU A 207 -20.16 1.28 6.68
N ARG A 208 -21.26 1.59 5.98
CA ARG A 208 -22.60 1.27 6.44
C ARG A 208 -22.80 -0.24 6.58
N THR A 209 -22.45 -1.00 5.56
CA THR A 209 -22.57 -2.47 5.57
C THR A 209 -21.77 -3.09 6.72
N ASP A 210 -20.53 -2.65 6.91
CA ASP A 210 -19.65 -3.18 7.95
C ASP A 210 -20.16 -2.81 9.36
N ARG A 211 -20.60 -1.58 9.54
CA ARG A 211 -21.18 -1.08 10.79
C ARG A 211 -22.47 -1.86 11.16
N GLU A 212 -23.36 -2.05 10.19
CA GLU A 212 -24.63 -2.78 10.39
C GLU A 212 -24.37 -4.25 10.72
N ALA A 213 -23.39 -4.89 10.06
CA ALA A 213 -22.97 -6.25 10.38
C ALA A 213 -22.47 -6.41 11.82
N GLN A 214 -21.95 -5.33 12.43
CA GLN A 214 -21.50 -5.31 13.83
C GLN A 214 -22.59 -4.81 14.80
N GLY A 215 -23.78 -4.50 14.31
CA GLY A 215 -24.88 -3.95 15.14
C GLY A 215 -24.58 -2.57 15.72
N ILE A 216 -23.75 -1.77 15.05
CA ILE A 216 -23.32 -0.45 15.54
C ILE A 216 -24.18 0.65 14.92
N GLU A 217 -24.82 1.47 15.74
CA GLU A 217 -25.56 2.65 15.30
C GLU A 217 -24.62 3.72 14.70
N PRO A 218 -25.08 4.56 13.76
CA PRO A 218 -24.22 5.55 13.07
C PRO A 218 -23.39 6.42 14.02
N GLY A 219 -24.01 7.04 15.01
CA GLY A 219 -23.34 7.89 16.00
C GLY A 219 -22.52 7.12 17.06
N ALA A 220 -22.53 5.79 17.04
CA ALA A 220 -21.80 4.99 18.04
C ALA A 220 -20.36 4.65 17.60
N LEU A 221 -19.97 4.93 16.34
CA LEU A 221 -18.60 4.75 15.86
C LEU A 221 -17.58 5.65 16.58
N VAL A 222 -18.02 6.78 17.11
CA VAL A 222 -17.19 7.66 17.96
C VAL A 222 -16.95 7.11 19.37
N LYS A 223 -17.72 6.10 19.79
CA LYS A 223 -17.53 5.45 21.08
C LYS A 223 -16.28 4.57 21.01
N LYS A 224 -15.48 4.58 22.07
CA LYS A 224 -14.23 3.79 22.16
C LYS A 224 -14.50 2.30 22.41
N THR A 225 -15.26 1.66 21.54
CA THR A 225 -15.45 0.20 21.58
C THR A 225 -14.49 -0.49 20.61
N MET A 226 -14.07 -1.70 20.91
CA MET A 226 -13.20 -2.48 20.01
C MET A 226 -13.84 -2.70 18.64
N ALA A 227 -15.14 -2.98 18.60
CA ALA A 227 -15.87 -3.18 17.36
C ALA A 227 -15.91 -1.90 16.50
N ALA A 228 -16.19 -0.73 17.10
CA ALA A 228 -16.17 0.54 16.40
C ALA A 228 -14.78 0.86 15.82
N GLU A 229 -13.72 0.64 16.62
CA GLU A 229 -12.34 0.86 16.16
C GLU A 229 -11.98 -0.08 14.99
N GLN A 230 -12.44 -1.34 15.02
CA GLN A 230 -12.21 -2.28 13.91
C GLN A 230 -12.92 -1.84 12.61
N VAL A 231 -14.17 -1.36 12.70
CA VAL A 231 -14.89 -0.81 11.55
C VAL A 231 -14.13 0.39 10.96
N LEU A 232 -13.66 1.31 11.79
CA LEU A 232 -12.88 2.47 11.34
C LEU A 232 -11.53 2.06 10.74
N ARG A 233 -10.87 1.05 11.27
CA ARG A 233 -9.62 0.51 10.73
C ARG A 233 -9.83 -0.12 9.35
N ARG A 234 -10.92 -0.87 9.15
CA ARG A 234 -11.26 -1.42 7.82
C ARG A 234 -11.56 -0.31 6.81
N LEU A 235 -12.29 0.74 7.22
CA LEU A 235 -12.48 1.91 6.36
C LEU A 235 -11.16 2.59 6.01
N ALA A 236 -10.26 2.80 6.98
CA ALA A 236 -8.93 3.36 6.73
C ALA A 236 -8.10 2.49 5.79
N HIS A 237 -8.19 1.17 5.91
CA HIS A 237 -7.53 0.22 5.02
C HIS A 237 -8.04 0.36 3.58
N LEU A 238 -9.36 0.42 3.37
CA LEU A 238 -9.94 0.66 2.05
C LEU A 238 -9.44 1.98 1.45
N ILE A 239 -9.41 3.06 2.24
CA ILE A 239 -8.93 4.37 1.78
C ILE A 239 -7.45 4.32 1.38
N LEU A 240 -6.58 3.70 2.19
CA LEU A 240 -5.15 3.58 1.88
C LEU A 240 -4.86 2.62 0.71
N SER A 241 -5.83 1.78 0.35
CA SER A 241 -5.74 0.90 -0.83
C SER A 241 -6.18 1.58 -2.14
N LEU A 242 -6.75 2.80 -2.06
CA LEU A 242 -7.19 3.54 -3.24
C LEU A 242 -6.01 4.00 -4.11
N PRO A 243 -6.21 4.20 -5.42
CA PRO A 243 -5.22 4.82 -6.30
C PRO A 243 -4.77 6.19 -5.80
N GLU A 244 -5.69 7.00 -5.27
CA GLU A 244 -5.43 8.34 -4.74
C GLU A 244 -4.48 8.32 -3.54
N ALA A 245 -4.45 7.24 -2.77
CA ALA A 245 -3.52 7.08 -1.66
C ALA A 245 -2.06 6.83 -2.11
N GLN A 246 -1.87 6.50 -3.39
CA GLN A 246 -0.53 6.30 -3.96
C GLN A 246 0.13 7.62 -4.37
N LEU A 247 -0.62 8.71 -4.33
CA LEU A 247 -0.20 10.05 -4.77
C LEU A 247 0.15 10.93 -3.56
N GLY A 248 1.11 11.86 -3.79
CA GLY A 248 1.59 12.77 -2.74
C GLY A 248 2.35 13.96 -3.29
#